data_5d10ec05cf1c38a295cd6d14d6ce55d8
#
_entry.id   5d10ec05cf1c38a295cd6d14d6ce55d8
#
_cell.length_a   1.000
_cell.length_b   1.000
_cell.length_c   1.000
_cell.angle_alpha   90.00
_cell.angle_beta   90.00
_cell.angle_gamma   90.00
#
_symmetry.space_group_name_H-M   'P 1'
#
loop_
_entity.id
_entity.type
_entity.pdbx_description
1 polymer ?
#
loop_
_entity_poly.entity_id
_entity_poly.type
_entity_poly.pdbx_seq_one_letter_code
_entity_poly.pdbx_strand_id
1 'polypeptide(L)'
;QDKALQSVQDHTNPDAQGVAEVMDVIKPGKSDRKVLAMVSSRDYGLELDKNETILPQPYSLVGNGAGSVFKVFTAAAALEAGYGIKNTVDVPTRYEAEGLGHGGADGCPADRYCVENAGSYKATMTLQEALAHSPNTPFIKLTEQVGVAPIVDMAVRLGLRSYDDKGSFDKDTSIAQHTKDANSGSFTLGPDQVNPLELSNVGATLASDGKWCEPNPITQVTDKDGNEVYLKETPCEQAVDKDVARAMTNALSEDAKQGTAKNAAQAAGFSSPIAAKTGTTESNQSSAFLGFNKGISAAPYIYNDGTSTVPLCTGPVRQCAGWGNLYGGLEPAQTFFSMASQLPIATKARLPNYNKKYDNGTTSDSTLDGLRGKSEAEARQALESKGYVVKTSRVIGGNVPYGRVVRAITGKDGKKKGAEITLQLSDGSAASQSPSSGVADANSTGAQDSTAGGNADGAASPGRSTGGTGGTDTGGGGFKPEDFGIRQEDIDNFANDVRSLLGR
;
A
#
# COMPACT_ATOMS: atom_id res chain seq x y z
N GLN A 1 -13.94 21.09 5.96
CA GLN A 1 -14.53 20.58 4.73
C GLN A 1 -14.16 21.49 3.55
N ASP A 2 -14.55 22.79 3.55
CA ASP A 2 -14.40 23.72 2.41
C ASP A 2 -12.95 23.85 1.91
N LYS A 3 -11.98 23.97 2.82
CA LYS A 3 -10.56 24.05 2.44
C LYS A 3 -10.03 22.78 1.79
N ALA A 4 -10.54 21.63 2.21
CA ALA A 4 -10.20 20.36 1.60
C ALA A 4 -10.79 20.25 0.19
N LEU A 5 -12.07 20.56 0.04
CA LEU A 5 -12.75 20.53 -1.26
C LEU A 5 -12.12 21.54 -2.24
N GLN A 6 -11.88 22.77 -1.80
CA GLN A 6 -11.23 23.79 -2.62
C GLN A 6 -9.85 23.30 -3.11
N SER A 7 -9.05 22.69 -2.22
CA SER A 7 -7.73 22.21 -2.59
C SER A 7 -7.76 21.05 -3.59
N VAL A 8 -8.74 20.14 -3.48
CA VAL A 8 -8.96 19.08 -4.47
C VAL A 8 -9.34 19.67 -5.83
N GLN A 9 -10.28 20.62 -5.86
CA GLN A 9 -10.73 21.28 -7.08
C GLN A 9 -9.65 22.16 -7.74
N ASP A 10 -8.76 22.75 -6.96
CA ASP A 10 -7.64 23.56 -7.47
C ASP A 10 -6.58 22.71 -8.20
N HIS A 11 -6.45 21.43 -7.85
CA HIS A 11 -5.41 20.55 -8.38
C HIS A 11 -5.94 19.45 -9.32
N THR A 12 -7.21 19.07 -9.21
CA THR A 12 -7.85 18.13 -10.13
C THR A 12 -9.16 18.70 -10.64
N ASN A 13 -9.22 18.96 -11.96
CA ASN A 13 -10.42 19.50 -12.57
C ASN A 13 -11.61 18.53 -12.38
N PRO A 14 -12.73 18.95 -11.77
CA PRO A 14 -13.93 18.14 -11.63
C PRO A 14 -14.49 17.59 -12.95
N ASP A 15 -14.27 18.31 -14.04
CA ASP A 15 -14.71 17.91 -15.40
C ASP A 15 -13.73 16.97 -16.10
N ALA A 16 -12.60 16.59 -15.46
CA ALA A 16 -11.63 15.69 -16.04
C ALA A 16 -12.24 14.29 -16.22
N GLN A 17 -12.37 13.85 -17.47
CA GLN A 17 -12.92 12.54 -17.80
C GLN A 17 -12.00 11.41 -17.33
N GLY A 18 -12.59 10.41 -16.64
CA GLY A 18 -11.89 9.22 -16.16
C GLY A 18 -10.79 9.49 -15.13
N VAL A 19 -10.85 10.60 -14.42
CA VAL A 19 -9.93 10.95 -13.34
C VAL A 19 -10.71 11.43 -12.12
N ALA A 20 -10.37 10.91 -10.95
CA ALA A 20 -10.89 11.41 -9.67
C ALA A 20 -9.74 11.69 -8.71
N GLU A 21 -9.94 12.70 -7.86
CA GLU A 21 -9.13 12.95 -6.67
C GLU A 21 -10.01 12.86 -5.42
N VAL A 22 -9.52 12.13 -4.43
CA VAL A 22 -10.18 11.98 -3.13
C VAL A 22 -9.22 12.38 -2.03
N MET A 23 -9.71 13.10 -1.02
CA MET A 23 -8.93 13.43 0.17
C MET A 23 -9.79 13.40 1.42
N ASP A 24 -9.43 12.55 2.36
CA ASP A 24 -10.02 12.50 3.69
C ASP A 24 -9.08 13.11 4.71
N VAL A 25 -9.61 13.95 5.58
CA VAL A 25 -8.84 14.65 6.61
C VAL A 25 -9.26 14.17 7.99
N ILE A 26 -8.33 13.61 8.72
CA ILE A 26 -8.54 13.02 10.04
C ILE A 26 -7.77 13.81 11.09
N LYS A 27 -8.39 14.01 12.25
CA LYS A 27 -7.70 14.51 13.45
C LYS A 27 -7.11 13.32 14.22
N PRO A 28 -5.79 13.21 14.34
CA PRO A 28 -5.17 12.19 15.18
C PRO A 28 -5.62 12.32 16.64
N GLY A 29 -5.88 11.19 17.26
CA GLY A 29 -6.32 11.09 18.67
C GLY A 29 -6.01 9.70 19.21
N LYS A 30 -5.99 9.55 20.56
CA LYS A 30 -5.68 8.28 21.22
C LYS A 30 -6.91 7.61 21.82
N SER A 31 -8.02 8.33 21.86
CA SER A 31 -9.31 7.90 22.41
C SER A 31 -10.44 8.02 21.40
N ASP A 32 -10.24 8.79 20.36
CA ASP A 32 -11.20 9.04 19.28
C ASP A 32 -10.46 9.30 17.97
N ARG A 33 -11.19 9.24 16.86
CA ARG A 33 -10.66 9.48 15.51
C ARG A 33 -11.66 10.27 14.70
N LYS A 34 -11.62 11.60 14.86
CA LYS A 34 -12.58 12.49 14.20
C LYS A 34 -12.21 12.69 12.74
N VAL A 35 -13.16 12.44 11.87
CA VAL A 35 -13.07 12.82 10.47
C VAL A 35 -13.46 14.29 10.35
N LEU A 36 -12.56 15.12 9.84
CA LEU A 36 -12.75 16.57 9.68
C LEU A 36 -13.27 16.95 8.30
N ALA A 37 -12.92 16.16 7.29
CA ALA A 37 -13.39 16.30 5.93
C ALA A 37 -13.36 14.97 5.20
N MET A 38 -14.29 14.80 4.29
CA MET A 38 -14.33 13.75 3.27
C MET A 38 -14.72 14.43 1.98
N VAL A 39 -13.85 14.44 0.98
CA VAL A 39 -14.05 15.18 -0.27
C VAL A 39 -13.61 14.36 -1.47
N SER A 40 -14.31 14.54 -2.56
CA SER A 40 -13.98 14.01 -3.88
C SER A 40 -14.07 15.13 -4.91
N SER A 41 -13.31 15.03 -6.00
CA SER A 41 -13.49 15.87 -7.20
C SER A 41 -14.76 15.52 -7.97
N ARG A 42 -15.39 14.37 -7.66
CA ARG A 42 -16.68 13.96 -8.21
C ARG A 42 -17.81 14.30 -7.27
N ASP A 43 -18.92 14.76 -7.83
CA ASP A 43 -20.17 14.85 -7.09
C ASP A 43 -20.83 13.46 -6.98
N TYR A 44 -21.51 13.23 -5.85
CA TYR A 44 -22.29 12.01 -5.66
C TYR A 44 -23.66 12.16 -6.32
N GLY A 45 -23.96 11.33 -7.31
CA GLY A 45 -25.21 11.39 -8.06
C GLY A 45 -25.29 10.37 -9.17
N LEU A 46 -26.36 10.46 -9.98
CA LEU A 46 -26.70 9.50 -11.03
C LEU A 46 -26.44 10.03 -12.45
N GLU A 47 -26.06 11.31 -12.59
CA GLU A 47 -25.87 11.94 -13.88
C GLU A 47 -24.42 11.77 -14.38
N LEU A 48 -24.13 10.61 -14.97
CA LEU A 48 -22.77 10.25 -15.43
C LEU A 48 -22.19 11.24 -16.46
N ASP A 49 -23.04 11.88 -17.26
CA ASP A 49 -22.66 12.94 -18.21
C ASP A 49 -22.21 14.25 -17.54
N LYS A 50 -22.53 14.41 -16.25
CA LYS A 50 -22.01 15.48 -15.38
C LYS A 50 -20.83 15.03 -14.50
N ASN A 51 -20.22 13.91 -14.82
CA ASN A 51 -19.16 13.30 -14.01
C ASN A 51 -19.57 12.96 -12.56
N GLU A 52 -20.86 12.74 -12.31
CA GLU A 52 -21.32 12.21 -11.03
C GLU A 52 -20.99 10.73 -10.85
N THR A 53 -20.91 10.29 -9.62
CA THR A 53 -20.70 8.88 -9.25
C THR A 53 -21.61 8.46 -8.12
N ILE A 54 -22.13 7.23 -8.18
CA ILE A 54 -22.83 6.59 -7.06
C ILE A 54 -21.88 5.85 -6.11
N LEU A 55 -20.60 5.72 -6.49
CA LEU A 55 -19.61 5.13 -5.63
C LEU A 55 -19.18 6.13 -4.54
N PRO A 56 -19.32 5.79 -3.26
CA PRO A 56 -18.86 6.67 -2.18
C PRO A 56 -17.32 6.61 -2.09
N GLN A 57 -16.65 7.23 -3.06
CA GLN A 57 -15.21 7.17 -3.28
C GLN A 57 -14.35 7.42 -2.02
N PRO A 58 -14.71 8.35 -1.09
CA PRO A 58 -13.90 8.60 0.09
C PRO A 58 -13.67 7.38 1.01
N TYR A 59 -14.62 6.44 1.06
CA TYR A 59 -14.53 5.28 1.94
C TYR A 59 -14.76 3.93 1.25
N SER A 60 -14.52 3.88 -0.06
CA SER A 60 -14.55 2.65 -0.86
C SER A 60 -13.14 2.25 -1.29
N LEU A 61 -12.94 0.97 -1.60
CA LEU A 61 -11.74 0.51 -2.31
C LEU A 61 -11.79 1.04 -3.74
N VAL A 62 -10.86 1.92 -4.09
CA VAL A 62 -10.84 2.62 -5.39
C VAL A 62 -9.43 2.67 -5.99
N GLY A 63 -9.38 2.90 -7.29
CA GLY A 63 -8.19 3.23 -8.06
C GLY A 63 -7.26 2.06 -8.32
N ASN A 64 -6.02 2.38 -8.68
CA ASN A 64 -5.00 1.48 -9.19
C ASN A 64 -3.78 1.41 -8.25
N GLY A 65 -4.01 1.59 -6.94
CA GLY A 65 -3.00 1.52 -5.91
C GLY A 65 -2.41 2.86 -5.48
N ALA A 66 -1.89 2.90 -4.24
CA ALA A 66 -1.25 4.09 -3.68
C ALA A 66 0.28 4.11 -3.88
N GLY A 67 0.81 3.18 -4.66
CA GLY A 67 2.22 3.15 -5.01
C GLY A 67 3.14 3.09 -3.80
N SER A 68 4.23 3.82 -3.88
CA SER A 68 5.29 3.86 -2.85
C SER A 68 4.86 4.34 -1.46
N VAL A 69 3.60 4.75 -1.22
CA VAL A 69 3.09 4.97 0.14
C VAL A 69 3.18 3.67 0.94
N PHE A 70 3.02 2.51 0.29
CA PHE A 70 3.10 1.19 0.92
C PHE A 70 4.47 0.83 1.51
N LYS A 71 5.54 1.52 1.10
CA LYS A 71 6.86 1.40 1.74
C LYS A 71 6.84 1.76 3.23
N VAL A 72 5.82 2.51 3.68
CA VAL A 72 5.57 2.78 5.10
C VAL A 72 5.32 1.48 5.86
N PHE A 73 4.54 0.55 5.31
CA PHE A 73 4.23 -0.73 5.95
C PHE A 73 5.47 -1.63 6.00
N THR A 74 6.23 -1.68 4.90
CA THR A 74 7.47 -2.44 4.84
C THR A 74 8.50 -1.93 5.85
N ALA A 75 8.67 -0.61 5.95
CA ALA A 75 9.59 -0.02 6.91
C ALA A 75 9.12 -0.24 8.37
N ALA A 76 7.83 -0.11 8.66
CA ALA A 76 7.29 -0.35 10.00
C ALA A 76 7.46 -1.83 10.42
N ALA A 77 7.18 -2.78 9.53
CA ALA A 77 7.42 -4.20 9.75
C ALA A 77 8.91 -4.50 9.91
N ALA A 78 9.79 -3.83 9.16
CA ALA A 78 11.23 -3.96 9.32
C ALA A 78 11.70 -3.46 10.69
N LEU A 79 11.14 -2.35 11.23
CA LEU A 79 11.45 -1.90 12.59
C LEU A 79 11.02 -2.92 13.65
N GLU A 80 9.84 -3.53 13.54
CA GLU A 80 9.42 -4.63 14.41
C GLU A 80 10.33 -5.86 14.26
N ALA A 81 10.88 -6.06 13.06
CA ALA A 81 11.86 -7.10 12.79
C ALA A 81 13.28 -6.78 13.32
N GLY A 82 13.45 -5.62 13.96
CA GLY A 82 14.70 -5.22 14.59
C GLY A 82 15.60 -4.31 13.73
N TYR A 83 15.15 -3.84 12.58
CA TYR A 83 15.85 -2.81 11.82
C TYR A 83 15.75 -1.46 12.52
N GLY A 84 16.70 -0.57 12.20
CA GLY A 84 16.69 0.82 12.67
C GLY A 84 16.58 1.80 11.50
N ILE A 85 16.07 2.99 11.76
CA ILE A 85 15.89 4.00 10.72
C ILE A 85 17.23 4.52 10.14
N LYS A 86 18.33 4.33 10.86
CA LYS A 86 19.70 4.67 10.42
C LYS A 86 20.47 3.46 9.90
N ASN A 87 19.86 2.26 9.88
CA ASN A 87 20.52 1.14 9.21
C ASN A 87 20.69 1.45 7.74
N THR A 88 21.86 1.14 7.22
CA THR A 88 22.19 1.28 5.81
C THR A 88 21.55 0.17 5.00
N VAL A 89 20.90 0.53 3.91
CA VAL A 89 20.36 -0.38 2.90
C VAL A 89 21.08 -0.14 1.57
N ASP A 90 21.37 -1.22 0.84
CA ASP A 90 21.93 -1.13 -0.50
C ASP A 90 20.83 -0.71 -1.48
N VAL A 91 21.18 0.11 -2.44
CA VAL A 91 20.26 0.65 -3.47
C VAL A 91 20.81 0.31 -4.86
N PRO A 92 20.83 -0.97 -5.26
CA PRO A 92 21.23 -1.33 -6.62
C PRO A 92 20.26 -0.76 -7.64
N THR A 93 20.73 -0.55 -8.87
CA THR A 93 19.86 -0.07 -9.97
C THR A 93 18.74 -1.05 -10.30
N ARG A 94 19.01 -2.35 -10.17
CA ARG A 94 18.08 -3.46 -10.35
C ARG A 94 18.25 -4.47 -9.22
N TYR A 95 17.13 -5.08 -8.80
CA TYR A 95 17.11 -6.16 -7.82
C TYR A 95 16.18 -7.27 -8.28
N GLU A 96 16.65 -8.50 -8.21
CA GLU A 96 15.94 -9.72 -8.60
C GLU A 96 15.70 -10.57 -7.37
N ALA A 97 14.50 -10.46 -6.81
CA ALA A 97 14.13 -11.14 -5.57
C ALA A 97 13.71 -12.58 -5.79
N GLU A 98 14.09 -13.45 -4.86
CA GLU A 98 13.67 -14.85 -4.84
C GLU A 98 12.39 -15.02 -4.03
N GLY A 99 11.46 -15.86 -4.54
CA GLY A 99 10.28 -16.29 -3.77
C GLY A 99 9.27 -15.18 -3.46
N LEU A 100 9.34 -14.03 -4.12
CA LEU A 100 8.40 -12.91 -3.97
C LEU A 100 7.41 -12.79 -5.15
N GLY A 101 7.00 -13.91 -5.72
CA GLY A 101 6.26 -13.94 -6.97
C GLY A 101 7.20 -13.93 -8.18
N HIS A 102 6.70 -13.46 -9.31
CA HIS A 102 7.44 -13.45 -10.59
C HIS A 102 7.08 -12.21 -11.41
N GLY A 103 7.89 -11.90 -12.44
CA GLY A 103 7.67 -10.77 -13.34
C GLY A 103 8.25 -9.46 -12.81
N GLY A 104 7.66 -8.34 -13.17
CA GLY A 104 8.17 -7.00 -12.88
C GLY A 104 8.97 -6.43 -14.05
N ALA A 105 10.19 -5.93 -13.82
CA ALA A 105 11.01 -5.27 -14.84
C ALA A 105 11.36 -6.20 -16.03
N ASP A 106 11.55 -5.60 -17.17
CA ASP A 106 11.85 -6.32 -18.44
C ASP A 106 13.04 -7.28 -18.28
N GLY A 107 12.95 -8.44 -18.93
CA GLY A 107 13.99 -9.47 -18.88
C GLY A 107 14.13 -10.15 -17.51
N CYS A 108 13.07 -10.12 -16.68
CA CYS A 108 13.07 -10.84 -15.42
C CYS A 108 13.05 -12.37 -15.65
N PRO A 109 13.90 -13.14 -14.95
CA PRO A 109 13.80 -14.61 -14.95
C PRO A 109 12.43 -15.07 -14.44
N ALA A 110 11.94 -16.20 -14.96
CA ALA A 110 10.59 -16.68 -14.70
C ALA A 110 10.31 -17.02 -13.21
N ASP A 111 11.36 -17.30 -12.43
CA ASP A 111 11.30 -17.64 -11.00
C ASP A 111 11.64 -16.45 -10.08
N ARG A 112 11.76 -15.26 -10.63
CA ARG A 112 12.14 -14.05 -9.89
C ARG A 112 11.08 -12.96 -10.00
N TYR A 113 11.09 -12.07 -9.02
CA TYR A 113 10.41 -10.78 -9.08
C TYR A 113 11.46 -9.68 -9.20
N CYS A 114 11.45 -8.96 -10.30
CA CYS A 114 12.47 -7.99 -10.64
C CYS A 114 11.96 -6.55 -10.53
N VAL A 115 12.74 -5.67 -9.92
CA VAL A 115 12.42 -4.24 -9.85
C VAL A 115 13.61 -3.40 -10.23
N GLU A 116 13.30 -2.24 -10.79
CA GLU A 116 14.25 -1.18 -11.08
C GLU A 116 13.83 0.10 -10.37
N ASN A 117 14.78 1.00 -10.18
CA ASN A 117 14.51 2.30 -9.62
C ASN A 117 14.11 3.29 -10.74
N ALA A 118 13.12 4.14 -10.46
CA ALA A 118 12.66 5.17 -11.41
C ALA A 118 13.69 6.29 -11.68
N GLY A 119 14.80 6.32 -10.94
CA GLY A 119 15.82 7.34 -11.06
C GLY A 119 17.19 6.88 -10.57
N SER A 120 18.15 7.80 -10.56
CA SER A 120 19.50 7.54 -10.08
C SER A 120 19.62 7.86 -8.58
N TYR A 121 20.19 6.95 -7.81
CA TYR A 121 20.32 7.06 -6.36
C TYR A 121 21.76 6.78 -5.92
N LYS A 122 22.08 7.15 -4.67
CA LYS A 122 23.33 6.70 -4.03
C LYS A 122 23.29 5.15 -3.92
N ALA A 123 24.44 4.50 -4.03
CA ALA A 123 24.55 3.05 -3.91
C ALA A 123 24.09 2.49 -2.55
N THR A 124 24.15 3.34 -1.51
CA THR A 124 23.68 3.02 -0.16
C THR A 124 22.98 4.22 0.44
N MET A 125 21.95 3.97 1.24
CA MET A 125 21.18 4.98 1.98
C MET A 125 20.85 4.44 3.37
N THR A 126 20.58 5.33 4.34
CA THR A 126 19.86 4.91 5.54
C THR A 126 18.40 4.59 5.19
N LEU A 127 17.73 3.78 6.00
CA LEU A 127 16.30 3.48 5.80
C LEU A 127 15.47 4.79 5.79
N GLN A 128 15.86 5.77 6.62
CA GLN A 128 15.23 7.10 6.64
C GLN A 128 15.41 7.86 5.31
N GLU A 129 16.63 7.88 4.76
CA GLU A 129 16.90 8.48 3.44
C GLU A 129 16.16 7.73 2.33
N ALA A 130 16.10 6.39 2.39
CA ALA A 130 15.37 5.57 1.43
C ALA A 130 13.87 5.84 1.47
N LEU A 131 13.27 6.09 2.64
CA LEU A 131 11.87 6.52 2.73
C LEU A 131 11.66 7.89 2.10
N ALA A 132 12.56 8.85 2.33
CA ALA A 132 12.45 10.21 1.79
C ALA A 132 12.61 10.26 0.25
N HIS A 133 13.56 9.50 -0.30
CA HIS A 133 13.86 9.49 -1.74
C HIS A 133 13.13 8.39 -2.53
N SER A 134 12.56 7.42 -1.84
CA SER A 134 11.66 6.41 -2.41
C SER A 134 12.23 5.44 -3.48
N PRO A 135 13.53 5.01 -3.49
CA PRO A 135 13.95 3.95 -4.40
C PRO A 135 13.12 2.68 -4.19
N ASN A 136 12.98 1.84 -5.23
CA ASN A 136 12.20 0.60 -5.18
C ASN A 136 13.04 -0.57 -4.61
N THR A 137 14.25 -0.72 -5.13
CA THR A 137 15.09 -1.92 -4.90
C THR A 137 15.37 -2.23 -3.44
N PRO A 138 15.66 -1.27 -2.54
CA PRO A 138 15.91 -1.59 -1.13
C PRO A 138 14.64 -2.07 -0.41
N PHE A 139 13.46 -1.61 -0.82
CA PHE A 139 12.20 -2.04 -0.20
C PHE A 139 11.78 -3.45 -0.62
N ILE A 140 12.06 -3.85 -1.87
CA ILE A 140 11.88 -5.25 -2.28
C ILE A 140 12.87 -6.15 -1.55
N LYS A 141 14.13 -5.73 -1.40
CA LYS A 141 15.12 -6.47 -0.59
C LYS A 141 14.68 -6.58 0.88
N LEU A 142 14.12 -5.52 1.47
CA LEU A 142 13.54 -5.57 2.82
C LEU A 142 12.32 -6.50 2.88
N THR A 143 11.47 -6.50 1.85
CA THR A 143 10.32 -7.42 1.77
C THR A 143 10.77 -8.88 1.74
N GLU A 144 11.82 -9.19 0.98
CA GLU A 144 12.42 -10.52 0.95
C GLU A 144 12.95 -10.93 2.34
N GLN A 145 13.54 -10.00 3.09
CA GLN A 145 14.13 -10.24 4.40
C GLN A 145 13.09 -10.32 5.53
N VAL A 146 12.06 -9.48 5.48
CA VAL A 146 11.00 -9.40 6.49
C VAL A 146 9.88 -10.41 6.23
N GLY A 147 9.58 -10.68 4.97
CA GLY A 147 8.46 -11.50 4.50
C GLY A 147 7.22 -10.67 4.18
N VAL A 148 6.43 -11.12 3.21
CA VAL A 148 5.22 -10.45 2.76
C VAL A 148 4.15 -10.43 3.87
N ALA A 149 3.90 -11.57 4.52
CA ALA A 149 2.85 -11.68 5.53
C ALA A 149 2.98 -10.66 6.69
N PRO A 150 4.14 -10.46 7.34
CA PRO A 150 4.28 -9.42 8.36
C PRO A 150 4.03 -7.99 7.85
N ILE A 151 4.32 -7.72 6.57
CA ILE A 151 4.11 -6.41 5.95
C ILE A 151 2.63 -6.17 5.69
N VAL A 152 1.92 -7.18 5.19
CA VAL A 152 0.45 -7.14 4.99
C VAL A 152 -0.26 -6.96 6.34
N ASP A 153 0.13 -7.76 7.35
CA ASP A 153 -0.43 -7.62 8.71
C ASP A 153 -0.17 -6.23 9.31
N MET A 154 0.99 -5.63 9.02
CA MET A 154 1.30 -4.27 9.41
C MET A 154 0.39 -3.25 8.73
N ALA A 155 0.09 -3.42 7.44
CA ALA A 155 -0.81 -2.54 6.70
C ALA A 155 -2.24 -2.58 7.28
N VAL A 156 -2.77 -3.78 7.54
CA VAL A 156 -4.07 -3.98 8.18
C VAL A 156 -4.10 -3.35 9.59
N ARG A 157 -3.10 -3.63 10.42
CA ARG A 157 -3.02 -3.07 11.78
C ARG A 157 -2.94 -1.56 11.80
N LEU A 158 -2.16 -0.95 10.91
CA LEU A 158 -2.01 0.51 10.83
C LEU A 158 -3.25 1.22 10.30
N GLY A 159 -4.12 0.55 9.53
CA GLY A 159 -5.37 1.20 9.11
C GLY A 159 -6.09 0.63 7.90
N LEU A 160 -5.43 -0.15 7.02
CA LEU A 160 -6.08 -0.72 5.83
C LEU A 160 -6.95 -1.93 6.21
N ARG A 161 -8.01 -1.69 6.97
CA ARG A 161 -8.86 -2.74 7.56
C ARG A 161 -9.66 -3.50 6.52
N SER A 162 -10.14 -2.81 5.49
CA SER A 162 -10.86 -3.41 4.37
C SER A 162 -10.04 -4.45 3.61
N TYR A 163 -8.71 -4.44 3.76
CA TYR A 163 -7.84 -5.45 3.16
C TYR A 163 -8.03 -6.84 3.75
N ASP A 164 -8.51 -6.94 4.99
CA ASP A 164 -8.83 -8.24 5.64
C ASP A 164 -10.29 -8.66 5.44
N ASP A 165 -11.11 -7.80 4.85
CA ASP A 165 -12.51 -8.10 4.58
C ASP A 165 -12.65 -9.14 3.48
N LYS A 166 -13.44 -10.19 3.75
CA LYS A 166 -13.84 -11.15 2.72
C LYS A 166 -14.59 -10.43 1.61
N GLY A 167 -14.19 -10.65 0.38
CA GLY A 167 -14.78 -9.99 -0.78
C GLY A 167 -13.99 -8.75 -1.27
N SER A 168 -12.94 -8.34 -0.57
CA SER A 168 -12.13 -7.19 -1.00
C SER A 168 -11.24 -7.49 -2.20
N PHE A 169 -10.85 -8.74 -2.43
CA PHE A 169 -10.10 -9.17 -3.62
C PHE A 169 -11.02 -9.85 -4.64
N ASP A 170 -11.67 -10.93 -4.25
CA ASP A 170 -12.68 -11.63 -5.02
C ASP A 170 -13.81 -12.09 -4.08
N LYS A 171 -14.88 -12.72 -4.62
CA LYS A 171 -16.06 -13.10 -3.85
C LYS A 171 -15.76 -13.79 -2.50
N ASP A 172 -14.66 -14.56 -2.42
CA ASP A 172 -14.38 -15.42 -1.28
C ASP A 172 -13.08 -15.07 -0.55
N THR A 173 -12.24 -14.24 -1.14
CA THR A 173 -10.88 -13.95 -0.68
C THR A 173 -10.71 -12.46 -0.37
N SER A 174 -9.96 -12.13 0.68
CA SER A 174 -9.55 -10.78 0.99
C SER A 174 -8.24 -10.42 0.27
N ILE A 175 -7.99 -9.13 0.05
CA ILE A 175 -6.70 -8.63 -0.50
C ILE A 175 -5.54 -9.13 0.36
N ALA A 176 -5.68 -9.06 1.69
CA ALA A 176 -4.64 -9.50 2.61
C ALA A 176 -4.36 -11.01 2.46
N GLN A 177 -5.39 -11.84 2.38
CA GLN A 177 -5.22 -13.28 2.22
C GLN A 177 -4.59 -13.61 0.87
N HIS A 178 -5.12 -13.05 -0.22
CA HIS A 178 -4.58 -13.26 -1.57
C HIS A 178 -3.08 -12.88 -1.64
N THR A 179 -2.72 -11.70 -1.14
CA THR A 179 -1.34 -11.20 -1.15
C THR A 179 -0.39 -12.09 -0.36
N LYS A 180 -0.83 -12.60 0.81
CA LYS A 180 -0.06 -13.53 1.64
C LYS A 180 0.13 -14.88 0.96
N ASP A 181 -0.94 -15.45 0.39
CA ASP A 181 -0.91 -16.76 -0.28
C ASP A 181 -0.04 -16.74 -1.55
N ALA A 182 -0.13 -15.67 -2.33
CA ALA A 182 0.71 -15.46 -3.51
C ALA A 182 2.14 -15.04 -3.15
N ASN A 183 2.43 -14.73 -1.89
CA ASN A 183 3.68 -14.16 -1.42
C ASN A 183 4.18 -13.00 -2.28
N SER A 184 3.26 -12.07 -2.62
CA SER A 184 3.47 -11.00 -3.60
C SER A 184 4.40 -9.90 -3.10
N GLY A 185 5.64 -9.90 -3.56
CA GLY A 185 6.62 -8.86 -3.23
C GLY A 185 6.25 -7.47 -3.74
N SER A 186 5.43 -7.41 -4.80
CA SER A 186 4.88 -6.15 -5.34
C SER A 186 4.05 -5.35 -4.31
N PHE A 187 3.53 -5.99 -3.26
CA PHE A 187 2.73 -5.32 -2.23
C PHE A 187 3.43 -4.09 -1.64
N THR A 188 4.75 -4.12 -1.46
CA THR A 188 5.52 -2.96 -0.97
C THR A 188 5.51 -1.76 -1.93
N LEU A 189 5.10 -1.96 -3.19
CA LEU A 189 4.93 -0.92 -4.21
C LEU A 189 3.47 -0.49 -4.41
N GLY A 190 2.55 -1.03 -3.61
CA GLY A 190 1.16 -0.61 -3.50
C GLY A 190 0.34 -0.74 -4.78
N PRO A 191 0.22 -1.93 -5.38
CA PRO A 191 -0.49 -2.11 -6.64
C PRO A 191 -2.01 -2.20 -6.50
N ASP A 192 -2.51 -2.48 -5.28
CA ASP A 192 -3.91 -2.78 -5.05
C ASP A 192 -4.74 -1.53 -4.78
N GLN A 193 -6.03 -1.58 -5.06
CA GLN A 193 -6.99 -0.54 -4.71
C GLN A 193 -6.87 -0.16 -3.22
N VAL A 194 -7.13 1.09 -2.89
CA VAL A 194 -7.11 1.56 -1.50
C VAL A 194 -8.41 2.27 -1.12
N ASN A 195 -8.75 2.18 0.15
CA ASN A 195 -9.77 3.01 0.76
C ASN A 195 -9.10 4.32 1.24
N PRO A 196 -9.43 5.50 0.68
CA PRO A 196 -8.76 6.75 1.01
C PRO A 196 -8.88 7.17 2.48
N LEU A 197 -10.04 6.91 3.11
CA LEU A 197 -10.23 7.17 4.53
C LEU A 197 -9.31 6.31 5.40
N GLU A 198 -9.16 5.04 5.06
CA GLU A 198 -8.25 4.12 5.75
C GLU A 198 -6.78 4.51 5.54
N LEU A 199 -6.41 4.91 4.32
CA LEU A 199 -5.05 5.38 4.02
C LEU A 199 -4.73 6.64 4.83
N SER A 200 -5.67 7.57 4.94
CA SER A 200 -5.56 8.76 5.80
C SER A 200 -5.43 8.39 7.27
N ASN A 201 -6.11 7.32 7.72
CA ASN A 201 -6.05 6.84 9.10
C ASN A 201 -4.71 6.17 9.44
N VAL A 202 -3.98 5.63 8.46
CA VAL A 202 -2.60 5.12 8.68
C VAL A 202 -1.71 6.20 9.30
N GLY A 203 -1.69 7.39 8.71
CA GLY A 203 -0.91 8.52 9.23
C GLY A 203 -1.40 8.98 10.61
N ALA A 204 -2.72 8.98 10.83
CA ALA A 204 -3.32 9.31 12.12
C ALA A 204 -2.96 8.29 13.20
N THR A 205 -2.87 6.99 12.86
CA THR A 205 -2.41 5.93 13.77
C THR A 205 -0.95 6.15 14.18
N LEU A 206 -0.07 6.45 13.23
CA LEU A 206 1.34 6.76 13.51
C LEU A 206 1.48 8.03 14.36
N ALA A 207 0.72 9.11 14.05
CA ALA A 207 0.72 10.36 14.81
C ALA A 207 0.16 10.19 16.24
N SER A 208 -0.62 9.14 16.49
CA SER A 208 -1.27 8.82 17.77
C SER A 208 -0.49 7.78 18.58
N ASP A 209 0.84 7.73 18.45
CA ASP A 209 1.70 6.78 19.15
C ASP A 209 1.33 5.30 18.83
N GLY A 210 0.90 5.01 17.60
CA GLY A 210 0.55 3.66 17.14
C GLY A 210 -0.83 3.17 17.62
N LYS A 211 -1.66 4.05 18.14
CA LYS A 211 -3.05 3.73 18.47
C LYS A 211 -3.94 3.91 17.24
N TRP A 212 -4.54 2.82 16.81
CA TRP A 212 -5.62 2.83 15.83
C TRP A 212 -6.96 3.05 16.52
N CYS A 213 -7.78 3.91 15.94
CA CYS A 213 -9.17 4.08 16.29
C CYS A 213 -9.99 4.11 15.01
N GLU A 214 -11.21 3.65 15.06
CA GLU A 214 -12.14 3.72 13.93
C GLU A 214 -12.42 5.19 13.57
N PRO A 215 -12.30 5.59 12.29
CA PRO A 215 -12.63 6.94 11.85
C PRO A 215 -14.12 7.22 12.06
N ASN A 216 -14.46 8.32 12.72
CA ASN A 216 -15.84 8.70 13.02
C ASN A 216 -16.15 10.10 12.47
N PRO A 217 -17.00 10.22 11.43
CA PRO A 217 -17.47 11.49 10.89
C PRO A 217 -18.66 12.08 11.68
N ILE A 218 -19.26 11.30 12.59
CA ILE A 218 -20.47 11.70 13.34
C ILE A 218 -20.06 12.48 14.58
N THR A 219 -20.56 13.68 14.74
CA THR A 219 -20.29 14.52 15.91
C THR A 219 -21.38 14.41 16.97
N GLN A 220 -22.62 14.17 16.55
CA GLN A 220 -23.76 14.07 17.44
C GLN A 220 -24.91 13.34 16.74
N VAL A 221 -25.63 12.53 17.48
CA VAL A 221 -26.91 11.92 17.06
C VAL A 221 -27.99 12.37 18.03
N THR A 222 -29.14 12.77 17.49
CA THR A 222 -30.30 13.11 18.30
C THR A 222 -31.50 12.25 17.88
N ASP A 223 -32.38 11.93 18.83
CA ASP A 223 -33.66 11.31 18.53
C ASP A 223 -34.67 12.34 17.93
N LYS A 224 -35.89 11.85 17.62
CA LYS A 224 -36.94 12.69 17.06
C LYS A 224 -37.42 13.85 17.98
N ASP A 225 -37.12 13.74 19.27
CA ASP A 225 -37.53 14.71 20.29
C ASP A 225 -36.38 15.68 20.63
N GLY A 226 -35.22 15.55 19.91
CA GLY A 226 -34.04 16.40 20.08
C GLY A 226 -33.08 15.96 21.21
N ASN A 227 -33.34 14.82 21.86
CA ASN A 227 -32.43 14.30 22.90
C ASN A 227 -31.20 13.65 22.28
N GLU A 228 -30.06 13.84 22.90
CA GLU A 228 -28.80 13.21 22.45
C GLU A 228 -28.85 11.69 22.65
N VAL A 229 -28.49 10.96 21.59
CA VAL A 229 -28.35 9.50 21.58
C VAL A 229 -26.88 9.15 21.57
N TYR A 230 -26.43 8.49 22.62
CA TYR A 230 -25.05 8.03 22.72
C TYR A 230 -24.86 6.73 21.96
N LEU A 231 -23.99 6.77 20.95
CA LEU A 231 -23.58 5.58 20.22
C LEU A 231 -22.42 4.91 20.94
N LYS A 232 -22.44 3.58 20.94
CA LYS A 232 -21.31 2.80 21.45
C LYS A 232 -20.18 2.84 20.44
N GLU A 233 -19.09 3.51 20.79
CA GLU A 233 -17.88 3.56 19.97
C GLU A 233 -17.02 2.30 20.15
N THR A 234 -16.34 1.88 19.07
CA THR A 234 -15.31 0.85 19.14
C THR A 234 -14.09 1.37 19.90
N PRO A 235 -13.63 0.69 20.95
CA PRO A 235 -12.43 1.13 21.68
C PRO A 235 -11.20 1.17 20.78
N CYS A 236 -10.39 2.22 20.91
CA CYS A 236 -9.11 2.31 20.23
C CYS A 236 -8.13 1.24 20.70
N GLU A 237 -7.39 0.65 19.81
CA GLU A 237 -6.41 -0.41 20.09
C GLU A 237 -4.96 0.04 19.84
N GLN A 238 -4.00 -0.59 20.52
CA GLN A 238 -2.58 -0.40 20.23
C GLN A 238 -2.18 -1.27 19.04
N ALA A 239 -2.25 -0.72 17.84
CA ALA A 239 -1.99 -1.42 16.59
C ALA A 239 -0.51 -1.76 16.38
N VAL A 240 0.38 -0.86 16.77
CA VAL A 240 1.84 -1.06 16.74
C VAL A 240 2.48 -0.45 17.98
N ASP A 241 3.66 -0.94 18.37
CA ASP A 241 4.40 -0.36 19.51
C ASP A 241 4.58 1.15 19.34
N LYS A 242 4.40 1.88 20.43
CA LYS A 242 4.52 3.34 20.47
C LYS A 242 5.85 3.85 19.95
N ASP A 243 6.95 3.16 20.28
CA ASP A 243 8.29 3.60 19.86
C ASP A 243 8.52 3.29 18.38
N VAL A 244 7.91 2.23 17.82
CA VAL A 244 7.88 1.97 16.37
C VAL A 244 7.14 3.08 15.64
N ALA A 245 5.93 3.45 16.08
CA ALA A 245 5.16 4.54 15.47
C ALA A 245 5.92 5.88 15.49
N ARG A 246 6.61 6.18 16.59
CA ARG A 246 7.43 7.40 16.73
C ARG A 246 8.68 7.38 15.84
N ALA A 247 9.32 6.21 15.72
CA ALA A 247 10.46 6.03 14.82
C ALA A 247 10.04 6.19 13.35
N MET A 248 8.91 5.59 12.96
CA MET A 248 8.33 5.78 11.63
C MET A 248 7.99 7.24 11.34
N THR A 249 7.33 7.92 12.29
CA THR A 249 7.03 9.36 12.15
C THR A 249 8.31 10.19 11.97
N ASN A 250 9.37 9.88 12.74
CA ASN A 250 10.65 10.55 12.59
C ASN A 250 11.31 10.24 11.24
N ALA A 251 11.27 8.99 10.77
CA ALA A 251 11.83 8.63 9.47
C ALA A 251 11.11 9.36 8.33
N LEU A 252 9.78 9.39 8.36
CA LEU A 252 8.94 10.04 7.35
C LEU A 252 9.02 11.59 7.40
N SER A 253 9.59 12.19 8.45
CA SER A 253 9.70 13.65 8.55
C SER A 253 10.70 14.27 7.57
N GLU A 254 11.49 13.46 6.87
CA GLU A 254 12.50 13.94 5.92
C GLU A 254 11.96 14.11 4.49
N ASP A 255 10.82 13.49 4.13
CA ASP A 255 10.30 13.57 2.76
C ASP A 255 9.97 15.01 2.35
N ALA A 256 9.21 15.75 3.15
CA ALA A 256 8.87 17.14 2.85
C ALA A 256 10.06 18.13 2.96
N LYS A 257 11.17 17.71 3.57
CA LYS A 257 12.35 18.57 3.73
C LYS A 257 13.38 18.40 2.61
N GLN A 258 13.67 17.16 2.25
CA GLN A 258 14.72 16.82 1.30
C GLN A 258 14.34 15.70 0.32
N GLY A 259 13.14 15.10 0.50
CA GLY A 259 12.65 14.01 -0.32
C GLY A 259 11.73 14.46 -1.46
N THR A 260 10.86 13.57 -1.83
CA THR A 260 10.00 13.66 -3.02
C THR A 260 8.90 14.72 -2.92
N ALA A 261 8.46 15.10 -1.71
CA ALA A 261 7.44 16.14 -1.49
C ALA A 261 8.01 17.55 -1.19
N LYS A 262 9.34 17.71 -1.19
CA LYS A 262 9.99 18.97 -0.84
C LYS A 262 9.47 20.18 -1.63
N ASN A 263 9.36 20.03 -2.94
CA ASN A 263 8.96 21.14 -3.82
C ASN A 263 7.51 21.57 -3.56
N ALA A 264 6.60 20.63 -3.34
CA ALA A 264 5.21 20.94 -3.01
C ALA A 264 5.08 21.67 -1.66
N ALA A 265 5.80 21.21 -0.63
CA ALA A 265 5.83 21.86 0.68
C ALA A 265 6.38 23.32 0.59
N GLN A 266 7.46 23.52 -0.16
CA GLN A 266 8.07 24.85 -0.36
C GLN A 266 7.15 25.77 -1.15
N ALA A 267 6.51 25.29 -2.23
CA ALA A 267 5.59 26.08 -3.04
C ALA A 267 4.38 26.57 -2.23
N ALA A 268 3.89 25.76 -1.30
CA ALA A 268 2.80 26.12 -0.39
C ALA A 268 3.24 26.94 0.83
N GLY A 269 4.55 27.26 0.97
CA GLY A 269 5.09 27.95 2.14
C GLY A 269 4.94 27.16 3.45
N PHE A 270 4.76 25.84 3.39
CA PHE A 270 4.53 25.00 4.56
C PHE A 270 5.87 24.64 5.23
N SER A 271 6.12 25.18 6.42
CA SER A 271 7.35 25.02 7.17
C SER A 271 7.19 24.24 8.49
N SER A 272 5.96 23.87 8.84
CA SER A 272 5.69 23.15 10.09
C SER A 272 6.15 21.69 10.03
N PRO A 273 6.50 21.09 11.19
CA PRO A 273 6.88 19.69 11.23
C PRO A 273 5.75 18.78 10.66
N ILE A 274 6.12 17.98 9.67
CA ILE A 274 5.22 17.02 9.02
C ILE A 274 5.99 15.72 8.72
N ALA A 275 5.32 14.60 8.84
CA ALA A 275 5.78 13.31 8.33
C ALA A 275 5.00 13.02 7.04
N ALA A 276 5.69 12.55 6.01
CA ALA A 276 5.10 12.39 4.70
C ALA A 276 5.68 11.24 3.89
N LYS A 277 4.89 10.73 2.95
CA LYS A 277 5.31 9.77 1.94
C LYS A 277 4.52 9.97 0.64
N THR A 278 5.23 10.11 -0.45
CA THR A 278 4.66 10.12 -1.79
C THR A 278 4.50 8.71 -2.35
N GLY A 279 3.54 8.51 -3.23
CA GLY A 279 3.34 7.27 -3.97
C GLY A 279 2.98 7.53 -5.42
N THR A 280 3.48 6.69 -6.30
CA THR A 280 3.19 6.66 -7.73
C THR A 280 3.17 5.21 -8.14
N THR A 281 2.14 4.79 -8.88
CA THR A 281 2.05 3.42 -9.39
C THR A 281 2.82 3.29 -10.71
N GLU A 282 3.07 2.06 -11.12
CA GLU A 282 3.63 1.76 -12.43
C GLU A 282 2.78 2.42 -13.53
N SER A 283 3.46 2.91 -14.56
CA SER A 283 2.84 3.62 -15.70
C SER A 283 2.03 4.87 -15.30
N ASN A 284 2.22 5.43 -14.09
CA ASN A 284 1.51 6.63 -13.61
C ASN A 284 -0.03 6.52 -13.65
N GLN A 285 -0.60 5.35 -13.40
CA GLN A 285 -2.06 5.13 -13.44
C GLN A 285 -2.79 5.74 -12.24
N SER A 286 -2.09 5.89 -11.13
CA SER A 286 -2.54 6.61 -9.94
C SER A 286 -1.37 7.17 -9.16
N SER A 287 -1.64 8.16 -8.34
CA SER A 287 -0.64 8.80 -7.47
C SER A 287 -1.27 9.23 -6.16
N ALA A 288 -0.52 9.07 -5.08
CA ALA A 288 -0.97 9.36 -3.74
C ALA A 288 0.07 10.16 -2.94
N PHE A 289 -0.39 10.80 -1.91
CA PHE A 289 0.44 11.41 -0.89
C PHE A 289 -0.14 11.07 0.48
N LEU A 290 0.68 10.74 1.44
CA LEU A 290 0.30 10.61 2.85
C LEU A 290 1.06 11.66 3.64
N GLY A 291 0.35 12.59 4.28
CA GLY A 291 0.93 13.62 5.13
C GLY A 291 0.26 13.68 6.50
N PHE A 292 1.05 13.78 7.59
CA PHE A 292 0.50 13.82 8.92
C PHE A 292 1.40 14.48 9.97
N ASN A 293 0.76 15.05 10.98
CA ASN A 293 1.35 15.45 12.25
C ASN A 293 0.31 15.26 13.38
N LYS A 294 0.52 15.78 14.57
CA LYS A 294 -0.46 15.64 15.66
C LYS A 294 -1.77 16.40 15.44
N GLY A 295 -1.83 17.30 14.48
CA GLY A 295 -3.01 18.10 14.18
C GLY A 295 -3.92 17.47 13.13
N ILE A 296 -3.33 16.98 12.04
CA ILE A 296 -4.06 16.36 10.93
C ILE A 296 -3.33 15.16 10.37
N SER A 297 -4.09 14.31 9.70
CA SER A 297 -3.60 13.29 8.76
C SER A 297 -4.51 13.30 7.54
N ALA A 298 -3.93 13.30 6.34
CA ALA A 298 -4.69 13.20 5.11
C ALA A 298 -3.87 12.51 4.02
N ALA A 299 -4.57 11.83 3.11
CA ALA A 299 -3.97 11.14 1.99
C ALA A 299 -4.69 11.48 0.68
N PRO A 300 -4.37 12.63 0.02
CA PRO A 300 -4.85 12.89 -1.33
C PRO A 300 -4.47 11.77 -2.27
N TYR A 301 -5.43 11.27 -3.02
CA TYR A 301 -5.29 10.16 -3.93
C TYR A 301 -5.95 10.47 -5.26
N ILE A 302 -5.14 10.48 -6.34
CA ILE A 302 -5.58 10.73 -7.72
C ILE A 302 -5.46 9.42 -8.50
N TYR A 303 -6.53 9.03 -9.19
CA TYR A 303 -6.59 7.75 -9.87
C TYR A 303 -7.54 7.79 -11.07
N ASN A 304 -7.44 6.76 -11.92
CA ASN A 304 -8.45 6.51 -12.95
C ASN A 304 -9.75 6.02 -12.28
N ASP A 305 -10.84 6.74 -12.47
CA ASP A 305 -12.18 6.36 -11.98
C ASP A 305 -13.10 5.84 -13.10
N GLY A 306 -12.57 5.69 -14.29
CA GLY A 306 -13.22 5.08 -15.44
C GLY A 306 -12.88 3.60 -15.59
N THR A 307 -13.34 3.02 -16.69
CA THR A 307 -13.09 1.61 -17.06
C THR A 307 -11.71 1.35 -17.66
N SER A 308 -10.93 2.40 -17.93
CA SER A 308 -9.61 2.30 -18.54
C SER A 308 -8.49 2.58 -17.55
N THR A 309 -7.43 1.76 -17.59
CA THR A 309 -6.23 1.92 -16.79
C THR A 309 -5.13 2.60 -17.60
N VAL A 310 -5.38 3.84 -18.06
CA VAL A 310 -4.40 4.62 -18.81
C VAL A 310 -3.54 5.50 -17.90
N PRO A 311 -2.32 5.87 -18.32
CA PRO A 311 -1.47 6.77 -17.55
C PRO A 311 -2.13 8.14 -17.31
N LEU A 312 -1.78 8.79 -16.19
CA LEU A 312 -2.22 10.14 -15.85
C LEU A 312 -1.11 11.16 -16.07
N CYS A 313 -1.50 12.34 -16.57
CA CYS A 313 -0.63 13.49 -16.77
C CYS A 313 -1.04 14.67 -15.88
N THR A 314 -0.02 15.41 -15.46
CA THR A 314 -0.16 16.68 -14.73
C THR A 314 -0.54 17.85 -15.64
N GLY A 315 -0.96 18.95 -15.08
CA GLY A 315 -1.16 20.30 -15.56
C GLY A 315 -2.15 20.53 -16.70
N PRO A 316 -3.47 20.50 -16.54
CA PRO A 316 -4.25 19.89 -15.46
C PRO A 316 -4.24 18.35 -15.50
N VAL A 317 -4.57 17.72 -14.38
CA VAL A 317 -4.59 16.24 -14.30
C VAL A 317 -5.60 15.68 -15.29
N ARG A 318 -5.16 14.71 -16.10
CA ARG A 318 -5.94 14.07 -17.15
C ARG A 318 -5.37 12.71 -17.51
N GLN A 319 -6.16 11.90 -18.20
CA GLN A 319 -5.65 10.71 -18.87
C GLN A 319 -4.72 11.10 -20.03
N CYS A 320 -3.67 10.31 -20.27
CA CYS A 320 -2.68 10.54 -21.33
C CYS A 320 -2.79 9.50 -22.44
N ALA A 321 -2.47 9.91 -23.67
CA ALA A 321 -2.36 9.00 -24.82
C ALA A 321 -0.99 8.29 -24.92
N GLY A 322 -0.06 8.53 -24.00
CA GLY A 322 1.30 8.00 -24.01
C GLY A 322 1.81 7.76 -22.60
N TRP A 323 3.06 8.12 -22.32
CA TRP A 323 3.65 8.02 -21.00
C TRP A 323 3.03 9.04 -20.04
N GLY A 324 2.64 8.57 -18.84
CA GLY A 324 2.19 9.45 -17.77
C GLY A 324 3.33 10.23 -17.13
N ASN A 325 2.99 11.33 -16.46
CA ASN A 325 3.94 12.12 -15.70
C ASN A 325 3.36 12.67 -14.38
N LEU A 326 2.23 12.12 -13.92
CA LEU A 326 1.68 12.43 -12.61
C LEU A 326 2.44 11.63 -11.55
N TYR A 327 3.04 12.35 -10.60
CA TYR A 327 3.77 11.75 -9.47
C TYR A 327 3.20 12.24 -8.15
N GLY A 328 3.30 11.43 -7.10
CA GLY A 328 2.81 11.76 -5.77
C GLY A 328 3.37 13.04 -5.14
N GLY A 329 4.54 13.50 -5.61
CA GLY A 329 5.14 14.78 -5.22
C GLY A 329 4.59 16.01 -5.97
N LEU A 330 3.72 15.81 -6.95
CA LEU A 330 3.01 16.85 -7.72
C LEU A 330 1.61 17.10 -7.11
N GLU A 331 0.55 17.00 -7.92
CA GLU A 331 -0.79 17.37 -7.48
C GLU A 331 -1.23 16.71 -6.17
N PRO A 332 -1.00 15.42 -5.87
CA PRO A 332 -1.40 14.87 -4.57
C PRO A 332 -0.72 15.58 -3.38
N ALA A 333 0.59 15.84 -3.47
CA ALA A 333 1.29 16.58 -2.42
C ALA A 333 0.89 18.06 -2.38
N GLN A 334 0.67 18.69 -3.54
CA GLN A 334 0.21 20.07 -3.65
C GLN A 334 -1.17 20.25 -3.03
N THR A 335 -2.10 19.33 -3.28
CA THR A 335 -3.43 19.31 -2.65
C THR A 335 -3.31 19.26 -1.13
N PHE A 336 -2.48 18.37 -0.59
CA PHE A 336 -2.26 18.32 0.86
C PHE A 336 -1.74 19.64 1.40
N PHE A 337 -0.63 20.15 0.84
CA PHE A 337 0.04 21.32 1.38
C PHE A 337 -0.74 22.61 1.15
N SER A 338 -1.48 22.75 0.05
CA SER A 338 -2.38 23.87 -0.20
C SER A 338 -3.46 23.97 0.88
N MET A 339 -4.09 22.84 1.24
CA MET A 339 -5.04 22.81 2.36
C MET A 339 -4.35 23.04 3.70
N ALA A 340 -3.28 22.28 4.00
CA ALA A 340 -2.66 22.26 5.33
C ALA A 340 -2.04 23.60 5.73
N SER A 341 -1.48 24.37 4.78
CA SER A 341 -0.90 25.70 5.02
C SER A 341 -1.92 26.71 5.53
N GLN A 342 -3.20 26.52 5.20
CA GLN A 342 -4.30 27.39 5.61
C GLN A 342 -4.92 27.00 6.97
N LEU A 343 -4.51 25.87 7.57
CA LEU A 343 -5.14 25.32 8.77
C LEU A 343 -4.25 25.48 10.00
N PRO A 344 -4.62 26.30 10.99
CA PRO A 344 -3.87 26.43 12.25
C PRO A 344 -3.65 25.10 12.98
N ILE A 345 -4.60 24.16 12.86
CA ILE A 345 -4.47 22.80 13.43
C ILE A 345 -3.30 22.03 12.83
N ALA A 346 -2.94 22.29 11.56
CA ALA A 346 -1.80 21.68 10.89
C ALA A 346 -0.51 22.47 11.13
N THR A 347 -0.56 23.81 10.95
CA THR A 347 0.64 24.67 10.98
C THR A 347 1.21 24.90 12.38
N LYS A 348 0.42 24.70 13.45
CA LYS A 348 0.87 24.81 14.85
C LYS A 348 1.16 23.45 15.49
N ALA A 349 0.89 22.35 14.79
CA ALA A 349 1.10 21.02 15.32
C ALA A 349 2.58 20.60 15.29
N ARG A 350 2.89 19.60 16.10
CA ARG A 350 4.22 18.98 16.18
C ARG A 350 4.13 17.50 15.83
N LEU A 351 5.26 16.88 15.59
CA LEU A 351 5.36 15.43 15.51
C LEU A 351 5.44 14.80 16.92
N PRO A 352 5.08 13.51 17.08
CA PRO A 352 5.39 12.76 18.29
C PRO A 352 6.88 12.78 18.62
N ASN A 353 7.20 12.90 19.91
CA ASN A 353 8.61 12.90 20.35
C ASN A 353 9.23 11.54 20.12
N TYR A 354 10.36 11.49 19.45
CA TYR A 354 11.11 10.27 19.20
C TYR A 354 12.31 10.16 20.15
N ASN A 355 12.51 8.99 20.77
CA ASN A 355 13.50 8.72 21.81
C ASN A 355 14.78 8.02 21.30
N LYS A 356 14.96 7.94 19.97
CA LYS A 356 16.09 7.31 19.27
C LYS A 356 16.25 5.78 19.52
N LYS A 357 15.27 5.11 20.11
CA LYS A 357 15.31 3.67 20.41
C LYS A 357 15.54 2.83 19.15
N TYR A 358 14.99 3.25 18.02
CA TYR A 358 15.10 2.57 16.73
C TYR A 358 16.09 3.26 15.77
N ASP A 359 17.07 4.04 16.27
CA ASP A 359 18.08 4.65 15.38
C ASP A 359 18.89 3.56 14.66
N ASN A 360 19.49 2.66 15.42
CA ASN A 360 20.46 1.71 14.89
C ASN A 360 19.94 0.27 14.79
N GLY A 361 18.71 0.01 15.25
CA GLY A 361 18.14 -1.33 15.24
C GLY A 361 18.92 -2.35 16.06
N THR A 362 18.46 -3.59 16.00
CA THR A 362 19.14 -4.75 16.62
C THR A 362 19.78 -5.67 15.55
N THR A 363 19.51 -5.40 14.26
CA THR A 363 19.94 -6.26 13.13
C THR A 363 21.24 -5.80 12.46
N SER A 364 21.87 -4.70 12.93
CA SER A 364 23.04 -4.09 12.27
C SER A 364 24.36 -4.84 12.51
N ASP A 365 24.36 -6.19 12.53
CA ASP A 365 25.57 -6.98 12.58
C ASP A 365 25.72 -7.82 11.30
N SER A 366 26.74 -7.55 10.51
CA SER A 366 27.12 -8.37 9.34
C SER A 366 27.26 -9.86 9.67
N THR A 367 27.45 -10.19 10.95
CA THR A 367 27.46 -11.55 11.47
C THR A 367 26.06 -12.17 11.47
N LEU A 368 24.99 -11.37 11.66
CA LEU A 368 23.62 -11.84 11.72
C LEU A 368 23.00 -11.89 10.33
N ASP A 369 23.35 -10.94 9.45
CA ASP A 369 22.82 -10.87 8.07
C ASP A 369 23.25 -12.09 7.24
N GLY A 370 24.43 -12.63 7.48
CA GLY A 370 24.94 -13.84 6.81
C GLY A 370 24.32 -15.14 7.29
N LEU A 371 23.35 -15.14 8.22
CA LEU A 371 22.74 -16.35 8.77
C LEU A 371 21.46 -16.77 8.08
N ARG A 372 20.80 -15.87 7.34
CA ARG A 372 19.57 -16.18 6.62
C ARG A 372 19.78 -17.34 5.64
N GLY A 373 18.84 -18.27 5.61
CA GLY A 373 18.90 -19.46 4.75
C GLY A 373 19.85 -20.57 5.24
N LYS A 374 20.70 -20.31 6.24
CA LYS A 374 21.54 -21.34 6.86
C LYS A 374 20.69 -22.31 7.69
N SER A 375 21.21 -23.52 7.89
CA SER A 375 20.62 -24.44 8.85
C SER A 375 20.76 -23.90 10.28
N GLU A 376 19.90 -24.34 11.20
CA GLU A 376 20.01 -24.00 12.61
C GLU A 376 21.40 -24.32 13.17
N ALA A 377 21.95 -25.49 12.82
CA ALA A 377 23.24 -25.93 13.32
C ALA A 377 24.40 -25.02 12.86
N GLU A 378 24.43 -24.65 11.58
CA GLU A 378 25.46 -23.75 11.04
C GLU A 378 25.37 -22.33 11.66
N ALA A 379 24.14 -21.81 11.81
CA ALA A 379 23.93 -20.50 12.40
C ALA A 379 24.26 -20.48 13.90
N ARG A 380 23.88 -21.53 14.63
CA ARG A 380 24.20 -21.73 16.05
C ARG A 380 25.72 -21.77 16.25
N GLN A 381 26.41 -22.59 15.52
CA GLN A 381 27.87 -22.71 15.58
C GLN A 381 28.54 -21.35 15.29
N ALA A 382 28.09 -20.64 14.29
CA ALA A 382 28.64 -19.32 13.94
C ALA A 382 28.48 -18.28 15.05
N LEU A 383 27.39 -18.33 15.81
CA LEU A 383 27.10 -17.40 16.90
C LEU A 383 27.77 -17.82 18.21
N GLU A 384 27.72 -19.10 18.57
CA GLU A 384 28.34 -19.63 19.78
C GLU A 384 29.88 -19.49 19.73
N SER A 385 30.51 -19.67 18.55
CA SER A 385 31.95 -19.42 18.37
C SER A 385 32.34 -17.96 18.67
N LYS A 386 31.41 -17.02 18.55
CA LYS A 386 31.60 -15.61 18.92
C LYS A 386 31.18 -15.29 20.36
N GLY A 387 30.76 -16.31 21.12
CA GLY A 387 30.43 -16.20 22.52
C GLY A 387 29.00 -15.75 22.82
N TYR A 388 28.08 -15.89 21.88
CA TYR A 388 26.65 -15.63 22.10
C TYR A 388 25.94 -16.87 22.66
N VAL A 389 24.85 -16.63 23.38
CA VAL A 389 23.91 -17.67 23.81
C VAL A 389 22.78 -17.75 22.79
N VAL A 390 22.57 -18.91 22.17
CA VAL A 390 21.62 -19.05 21.06
C VAL A 390 20.37 -19.76 21.51
N LYS A 391 19.21 -19.07 21.35
CA LYS A 391 17.87 -19.66 21.43
C LYS A 391 17.27 -19.77 20.04
N THR A 392 16.24 -20.60 19.91
CA THR A 392 15.50 -20.78 18.65
C THR A 392 14.02 -20.60 18.88
N SER A 393 13.34 -20.03 17.89
CA SER A 393 11.88 -19.97 17.81
C SER A 393 11.45 -20.27 16.37
N ARG A 394 10.21 -20.69 16.18
CA ARG A 394 9.64 -20.86 14.83
C ARG A 394 8.79 -19.64 14.49
N VAL A 395 8.77 -19.27 13.22
CA VAL A 395 7.94 -18.22 12.65
C VAL A 395 7.14 -18.79 11.49
N ILE A 396 5.99 -18.20 11.22
CA ILE A 396 5.19 -18.51 10.04
C ILE A 396 5.80 -17.75 8.86
N GLY A 397 6.10 -18.45 7.78
CA GLY A 397 6.65 -17.88 6.57
C GLY A 397 8.16 -17.61 6.63
N GLY A 398 8.63 -16.70 5.77
CA GLY A 398 10.01 -16.23 5.71
C GLY A 398 10.78 -16.58 4.44
N ASN A 399 10.15 -17.15 3.42
CA ASN A 399 10.73 -17.47 2.10
C ASN A 399 12.04 -18.27 2.14
N VAL A 400 12.17 -19.14 3.11
CA VAL A 400 13.28 -20.11 3.22
C VAL A 400 12.69 -21.47 3.57
N PRO A 401 13.35 -22.58 3.18
CA PRO A 401 12.86 -23.92 3.49
C PRO A 401 12.65 -24.15 4.98
N TYR A 402 11.78 -25.11 5.32
CA TYR A 402 11.52 -25.52 6.69
C TYR A 402 12.80 -25.72 7.51
N GLY A 403 12.85 -25.17 8.73
CA GLY A 403 13.97 -25.29 9.66
C GLY A 403 15.20 -24.44 9.31
N ARG A 404 15.15 -23.64 8.23
CA ARG A 404 16.21 -22.69 7.90
C ARG A 404 16.01 -21.38 8.64
N VAL A 405 17.11 -20.66 8.89
CA VAL A 405 17.07 -19.36 9.58
C VAL A 405 16.40 -18.32 8.71
N VAL A 406 15.32 -17.75 9.21
CA VAL A 406 14.67 -16.56 8.63
C VAL A 406 15.44 -15.31 9.05
N ARG A 407 15.74 -15.19 10.34
CA ARG A 407 16.50 -14.09 10.92
C ARG A 407 17.05 -14.43 12.30
N ALA A 408 17.98 -13.59 12.77
CA ALA A 408 18.51 -13.64 14.12
C ALA A 408 18.18 -12.34 14.86
N ILE A 409 17.64 -12.43 16.06
CA ILE A 409 17.20 -11.28 16.88
C ILE A 409 18.09 -11.22 18.12
N THR A 410 18.71 -10.05 18.35
CA THR A 410 19.47 -9.80 19.60
C THR A 410 18.54 -9.50 20.76
N GLY A 411 18.82 -10.06 21.93
CA GLY A 411 18.16 -9.71 23.19
C GLY A 411 18.52 -8.31 23.69
N LYS A 412 18.03 -7.95 24.90
CA LYS A 412 18.22 -6.64 25.53
C LYS A 412 19.69 -6.24 25.73
N ASP A 413 20.58 -7.20 25.86
CA ASP A 413 22.02 -6.99 26.09
C ASP A 413 22.83 -6.73 24.81
N GLY A 414 22.15 -6.69 23.66
CA GLY A 414 22.75 -6.33 22.37
C GLY A 414 23.87 -7.29 21.95
N LYS A 415 25.05 -6.74 21.67
CA LYS A 415 26.21 -7.48 21.10
C LYS A 415 27.27 -7.89 22.12
N LYS A 416 26.99 -7.81 23.40
CA LYS A 416 27.95 -8.18 24.42
C LYS A 416 28.22 -9.69 24.39
N LYS A 417 29.46 -10.11 24.66
CA LYS A 417 29.79 -11.52 24.84
C LYS A 417 28.92 -12.12 25.94
N GLY A 418 28.26 -13.23 25.64
CA GLY A 418 27.25 -13.84 26.51
C GLY A 418 25.82 -13.36 26.30
N ALA A 419 25.60 -12.36 25.43
CA ALA A 419 24.24 -11.91 25.10
C ALA A 419 23.45 -13.02 24.37
N GLU A 420 22.14 -13.01 24.62
CA GLU A 420 21.21 -13.94 24.01
C GLU A 420 20.86 -13.50 22.58
N ILE A 421 20.92 -14.41 21.62
CA ILE A 421 20.43 -14.24 20.25
C ILE A 421 19.39 -15.32 20.00
N THR A 422 18.20 -14.90 19.51
CA THR A 422 17.14 -15.82 19.09
C THR A 422 17.19 -16.01 17.57
N LEU A 423 17.47 -17.22 17.12
CA LEU A 423 17.30 -17.63 15.73
C LEU A 423 15.82 -17.91 15.48
N GLN A 424 15.23 -17.21 14.53
CA GLN A 424 13.88 -17.51 14.05
C GLN A 424 13.97 -18.42 12.83
N LEU A 425 13.40 -19.62 12.94
CA LEU A 425 13.44 -20.66 11.92
C LEU A 425 12.12 -20.69 11.15
N SER A 426 12.20 -20.89 9.84
CA SER A 426 11.02 -21.06 8.98
C SER A 426 10.22 -22.30 9.38
N ASP A 427 8.91 -22.17 9.40
CA ASP A 427 7.97 -23.29 9.49
C ASP A 427 7.65 -23.92 8.12
N GLY A 428 8.24 -23.41 7.04
CA GLY A 428 8.05 -23.87 5.66
C GLY A 428 6.75 -23.39 5.00
N SER A 429 5.91 -22.62 5.68
CA SER A 429 4.60 -22.23 5.15
C SER A 429 4.66 -21.32 3.93
N ALA A 430 5.74 -20.56 3.75
CA ALA A 430 5.96 -19.75 2.55
C ALA A 430 6.62 -20.49 1.38
N ALA A 431 7.07 -21.73 1.61
CA ALA A 431 7.63 -22.61 0.57
C ALA A 431 6.57 -23.53 -0.05
N SER A 432 5.32 -23.42 0.34
CA SER A 432 4.21 -24.20 -0.23
C SER A 432 3.96 -23.72 -1.64
N GLN A 433 4.43 -24.49 -2.61
CA GLN A 433 4.02 -24.37 -4.00
C GLN A 433 2.50 -24.50 -4.05
N SER A 434 1.85 -23.63 -4.83
CA SER A 434 0.45 -23.79 -5.21
C SER A 434 0.19 -25.23 -5.62
N PRO A 435 -0.88 -25.88 -5.15
CA PRO A 435 -1.26 -27.17 -5.67
C PRO A 435 -1.56 -27.00 -7.16
N SER A 436 -0.74 -27.58 -8.02
CA SER A 436 -1.10 -27.78 -9.41
C SER A 436 -2.42 -28.52 -9.42
N SER A 437 -3.47 -27.90 -9.91
CA SER A 437 -4.75 -28.52 -10.21
C SER A 437 -4.54 -29.59 -11.26
N GLY A 438 -4.14 -30.77 -10.80
CA GLY A 438 -4.17 -31.98 -11.56
C GLY A 438 -5.63 -32.45 -11.62
N VAL A 439 -6.30 -32.08 -12.69
CA VAL A 439 -7.51 -32.78 -13.11
C VAL A 439 -7.05 -34.16 -13.55
N ALA A 440 -7.35 -35.16 -12.74
CA ALA A 440 -7.20 -36.57 -13.13
C ALA A 440 -8.32 -36.90 -14.09
N ASP A 441 -8.02 -36.88 -15.38
CA ASP A 441 -8.82 -37.63 -16.36
C ASP A 441 -8.30 -39.05 -16.42
N ALA A 442 -9.08 -39.97 -15.90
CA ALA A 442 -8.92 -41.39 -16.11
C ALA A 442 -9.57 -41.78 -17.46
N ASN A 443 -8.76 -42.34 -18.28
CA ASN A 443 -9.04 -43.40 -19.26
C ASN A 443 -8.55 -43.09 -20.69
N SER A 444 -7.49 -43.70 -21.14
CA SER A 444 -7.56 -44.78 -22.17
C SER A 444 -6.14 -45.17 -22.65
N THR A 445 -6.04 -46.45 -22.73
CA THR A 445 -5.01 -47.30 -23.31
C THR A 445 -4.65 -46.94 -24.76
N GLY A 446 -3.35 -47.12 -25.13
CA GLY A 446 -3.03 -47.56 -26.49
C GLY A 446 -1.82 -46.93 -27.17
N ALA A 447 -0.70 -47.65 -27.07
CA ALA A 447 0.25 -47.96 -28.12
C ALA A 447 0.93 -46.91 -29.00
N GLN A 448 2.25 -46.83 -28.85
CA GLN A 448 3.34 -46.97 -29.84
C GLN A 448 3.35 -46.05 -31.10
N ASP A 449 4.40 -45.40 -31.27
CA ASP A 449 5.62 -45.61 -32.08
C ASP A 449 5.96 -44.45 -33.03
N SER A 450 7.22 -44.12 -32.99
CA SER A 450 8.21 -43.78 -34.03
C SER A 450 8.16 -42.43 -34.80
N THR A 451 9.32 -41.84 -34.65
CA THR A 451 10.23 -41.25 -35.69
C THR A 451 10.02 -39.86 -36.25
N ALA A 452 11.02 -39.08 -35.97
CA ALA A 452 11.95 -38.35 -36.84
C ALA A 452 11.46 -37.18 -37.73
N GLY A 453 12.11 -36.07 -37.55
CA GLY A 453 12.70 -35.39 -38.70
C GLY A 453 12.23 -33.98 -39.04
N GLY A 454 13.10 -33.02 -38.84
CA GLY A 454 13.50 -32.16 -39.91
C GLY A 454 12.99 -30.73 -39.97
N ASN A 455 13.85 -29.83 -39.54
CA ASN A 455 14.28 -28.58 -40.19
C ASN A 455 13.32 -27.55 -40.80
N ALA A 456 13.51 -26.36 -40.32
CA ALA A 456 14.05 -25.17 -41.03
C ALA A 456 13.08 -24.12 -41.61
N ASP A 457 13.38 -22.91 -41.19
CA ASP A 457 13.41 -21.65 -41.92
C ASP A 457 12.12 -20.97 -42.42
N GLY A 458 12.05 -19.68 -42.15
CA GLY A 458 11.39 -18.78 -43.08
C GLY A 458 10.71 -17.54 -42.49
N ALA A 459 11.46 -16.50 -42.50
CA ALA A 459 11.13 -15.10 -42.25
C ALA A 459 9.91 -14.53 -43.00
N ALA A 460 9.50 -13.35 -42.52
CA ALA A 460 8.94 -12.19 -43.22
C ALA A 460 7.46 -11.86 -43.01
N SER A 461 7.27 -10.73 -42.34
CA SER A 461 6.17 -9.76 -42.60
C SER A 461 6.33 -9.13 -44.01
N PRO A 462 5.44 -8.27 -44.50
CA PRO A 462 4.14 -7.74 -44.07
C PRO A 462 3.08 -7.69 -45.21
N GLY A 463 1.84 -7.36 -44.89
CA GLY A 463 0.82 -7.14 -45.93
C GLY A 463 -0.43 -6.41 -45.42
N ARG A 464 -0.52 -5.16 -45.78
CA ARG A 464 -1.65 -4.22 -45.73
C ARG A 464 -2.67 -4.55 -46.83
N SER A 465 -3.98 -4.43 -46.52
CA SER A 465 -5.01 -3.82 -47.40
C SER A 465 -6.42 -4.02 -46.79
N THR A 466 -7.08 -2.97 -46.49
CA THR A 466 -8.15 -2.20 -47.18
C THR A 466 -9.49 -2.91 -47.36
N GLY A 467 -10.52 -2.34 -46.75
CA GLY A 467 -11.77 -2.00 -47.40
C GLY A 467 -12.96 -2.89 -47.12
N GLY A 468 -14.03 -2.28 -46.62
CA GLY A 468 -15.36 -2.85 -46.74
C GLY A 468 -16.38 -2.26 -45.77
N THR A 469 -17.06 -1.28 -46.23
CA THR A 469 -18.23 -0.53 -45.76
C THR A 469 -19.38 -1.35 -45.19
N GLY A 470 -20.05 -0.79 -44.14
CA GLY A 470 -21.51 -0.75 -44.09
C GLY A 470 -22.15 -1.51 -42.97
N GLY A 471 -22.86 -0.80 -42.09
CA GLY A 471 -23.87 -1.39 -41.22
C GLY A 471 -24.01 -0.61 -39.91
N THR A 472 -24.82 0.44 -39.95
CA THR A 472 -25.40 1.11 -38.77
C THR A 472 -26.27 0.13 -37.97
N ASP A 473 -25.93 -0.10 -36.74
CA ASP A 473 -26.94 -0.52 -35.78
C ASP A 473 -26.65 0.17 -34.43
N THR A 474 -27.53 1.09 -34.10
CA THR A 474 -27.60 1.82 -32.83
C THR A 474 -28.31 0.93 -31.81
N GLY A 475 -27.55 0.18 -31.03
CA GLY A 475 -28.03 -0.57 -29.90
C GLY A 475 -27.38 -0.02 -28.62
N GLY A 476 -28.03 0.93 -27.95
CA GLY A 476 -27.69 1.34 -26.62
C GLY A 476 -27.89 0.18 -25.64
N GLY A 477 -26.82 -0.48 -25.29
CA GLY A 477 -26.77 -1.47 -24.22
C GLY A 477 -26.65 -0.73 -22.88
N GLY A 478 -27.80 -0.40 -22.27
CA GLY A 478 -27.79 0.06 -20.87
C GLY A 478 -27.28 -1.06 -19.98
N PHE A 479 -26.30 -0.74 -19.15
CA PHE A 479 -25.81 -1.61 -18.07
C PHE A 479 -26.98 -1.93 -17.13
N LYS A 480 -27.17 -3.22 -16.87
CA LYS A 480 -28.22 -3.67 -15.94
C LYS A 480 -27.60 -3.92 -14.56
N PRO A 481 -28.32 -3.62 -13.47
CA PRO A 481 -27.85 -3.87 -12.10
C PRO A 481 -27.40 -5.34 -11.87
N GLU A 482 -27.98 -6.27 -12.60
CA GLU A 482 -27.67 -7.71 -12.58
C GLU A 482 -26.21 -8.01 -12.98
N ASP A 483 -25.61 -7.16 -13.83
CA ASP A 483 -24.22 -7.31 -14.28
C ASP A 483 -23.21 -7.07 -13.14
N PHE A 484 -23.66 -6.48 -12.02
CA PHE A 484 -22.88 -6.22 -10.81
C PHE A 484 -23.30 -7.09 -9.62
N GLY A 485 -24.08 -8.15 -9.85
CA GLY A 485 -24.54 -9.05 -8.80
C GLY A 485 -25.62 -8.44 -7.87
N ILE A 486 -26.16 -7.27 -8.21
CA ILE A 486 -27.23 -6.60 -7.46
C ILE A 486 -28.57 -7.15 -8.00
N ARG A 487 -29.28 -7.89 -7.17
CA ARG A 487 -30.57 -8.42 -7.57
C ARG A 487 -31.65 -7.32 -7.48
N GLN A 488 -32.60 -7.35 -8.39
CA GLN A 488 -33.72 -6.39 -8.39
C GLN A 488 -34.47 -6.37 -7.04
N GLU A 489 -34.58 -7.53 -6.39
CA GLU A 489 -35.20 -7.64 -5.05
C GLU A 489 -34.43 -6.86 -3.96
N ASP A 490 -33.10 -6.72 -4.08
CA ASP A 490 -32.27 -5.95 -3.13
C ASP A 490 -32.51 -4.44 -3.30
N ILE A 491 -32.72 -4.00 -4.54
CA ILE A 491 -33.08 -2.60 -4.88
C ILE A 491 -34.51 -2.30 -4.36
N ASP A 492 -35.45 -3.20 -4.58
CA ASP A 492 -36.83 -3.01 -4.16
C ASP A 492 -36.96 -3.04 -2.63
N ASN A 493 -36.21 -3.88 -1.94
CA ASN A 493 -36.14 -3.94 -0.49
C ASN A 493 -35.56 -2.64 0.07
N PHE A 494 -34.45 -2.15 -0.48
CA PHE A 494 -33.87 -0.87 -0.07
C PHE A 494 -34.82 0.31 -0.30
N ALA A 495 -35.51 0.33 -1.45
CA ALA A 495 -36.51 1.37 -1.75
C ALA A 495 -37.71 1.32 -0.79
N ASN A 496 -38.13 0.13 -0.35
CA ASN A 496 -39.21 -0.06 0.62
C ASN A 496 -38.76 0.33 2.04
N ASP A 497 -37.54 0.03 2.43
CA ASP A 497 -36.95 0.44 3.71
C ASP A 497 -36.86 1.97 3.80
N VAL A 498 -36.38 2.62 2.73
CA VAL A 498 -36.33 4.09 2.64
C VAL A 498 -37.73 4.71 2.72
N ARG A 499 -38.74 4.13 2.02
CA ARG A 499 -40.13 4.59 2.12
C ARG A 499 -40.70 4.41 3.52
N SER A 500 -40.38 3.31 4.18
CA SER A 500 -40.79 3.06 5.57
C SER A 500 -40.18 4.05 6.55
N LEU A 501 -38.90 4.41 6.34
CA LEU A 501 -38.19 5.42 7.16
C LEU A 501 -38.71 6.85 6.92
N LEU A 502 -39.16 7.15 5.71
CA LEU A 502 -39.69 8.47 5.34
C LEU A 502 -41.19 8.66 5.62
N GLY A 503 -41.88 7.61 6.14
CA GLY A 503 -43.26 7.72 6.60
C GLY A 503 -44.30 7.97 5.49
N ARG A 504 -44.05 7.47 4.28
CA ARG A 504 -45.00 7.51 3.14
C ARG A 504 -45.25 6.15 2.54
#